data_d4a33e9a4aeffd9c4c6a9fd2b91814aa
#
_entry.id   d4a33e9a4aeffd9c4c6a9fd2b91814aa
#
_cell.length_a   1.000
_cell.length_b   1.000
_cell.length_c   1.000
_cell.angle_alpha   90.00
_cell.angle_beta   90.00
_cell.angle_gamma   90.00
#
_symmetry.space_group_name_H-M   'P 1'
#
loop_
_entity.id
_entity.type
_entity.pdbx_description
1 polymer ?
#
loop_
_entity_poly.entity_id
_entity_poly.type
_entity_poly.pdbx_seq_one_letter_code
_entity_poly.pdbx_strand_id
1 'polypeptide(L)'
;MLAVVATPVVAPGAEVRRAGKIRRASSRRVVPARASSGSVASPLGRVLVLGGTGFVGSRICLELLEAGYDVTSISRRGTPPSSGDGDATPASGNRAARLRASVDWRVGDASEPETARDVLREGGYVGVVHAVGMLLASDLNALASGSGSIPDADATYDRVTRVTACNAADAAVQCVSIDAAAGGADADPPPPPFVFVSAAEARWDFAAPFDWLEEYLVAKRAVESRLTTLNEENKLRASWLRPSLVYTFEKPAALPAVFAFVLGNAVGIPFVDRPVTVDTLARAAVRALSDGETRGCLDYEAMERLANLP
;
A
#
# COMPACT_ATOMS: atom_id res chain seq x y z
N MET A 1 -33.29 41.70 43.06
CA MET A 1 -33.86 42.44 41.92
C MET A 1 -32.74 42.77 40.96
N LEU A 2 -32.54 42.05 39.93
CA LEU A 2 -32.00 42.45 38.61
C LEU A 2 -32.06 41.26 37.71
N ALA A 3 -32.90 41.33 36.69
CA ALA A 3 -33.07 40.35 35.65
C ALA A 3 -31.92 40.43 34.64
N VAL A 4 -31.26 39.33 34.35
CA VAL A 4 -30.35 39.23 33.23
C VAL A 4 -31.04 38.47 32.08
N VAL A 5 -31.28 39.23 31.03
CA VAL A 5 -31.87 38.74 29.77
C VAL A 5 -30.80 37.93 29.03
N ALA A 6 -31.05 36.65 28.79
CA ALA A 6 -30.21 35.81 27.95
C ALA A 6 -30.61 35.97 26.46
N THR A 7 -29.70 36.44 25.64
CA THR A 7 -29.82 36.42 24.18
C THR A 7 -29.44 35.04 23.64
N PRO A 8 -30.17 34.51 22.63
CA PRO A 8 -29.82 33.23 22.05
C PRO A 8 -28.62 33.38 21.11
N VAL A 9 -27.59 32.56 21.32
CA VAL A 9 -26.47 32.39 20.42
C VAL A 9 -26.95 31.51 19.24
N VAL A 10 -26.95 32.10 18.07
CA VAL A 10 -27.17 31.38 16.80
C VAL A 10 -25.92 30.53 16.50
N ALA A 11 -26.10 29.22 16.42
CA ALA A 11 -25.07 28.29 15.96
C ALA A 11 -24.79 28.51 14.47
N PRO A 12 -23.52 28.56 14.01
CA PRO A 12 -23.20 28.58 12.60
C PRO A 12 -23.49 27.23 11.95
N GLY A 13 -24.18 27.27 10.81
CA GLY A 13 -24.61 26.12 10.06
C GLY A 13 -23.46 25.19 9.65
N ALA A 14 -23.68 23.92 9.83
CA ALA A 14 -22.82 22.87 9.30
C ALA A 14 -22.89 22.88 7.77
N GLU A 15 -21.84 23.35 7.13
CA GLU A 15 -21.65 23.19 5.69
C GLU A 15 -21.46 21.68 5.40
N VAL A 16 -22.45 21.10 4.75
CA VAL A 16 -22.37 19.74 4.20
C VAL A 16 -21.30 19.76 3.10
N ARG A 17 -20.10 19.29 3.41
CA ARG A 17 -19.08 19.05 2.41
C ARG A 17 -19.59 18.01 1.42
N ARG A 18 -19.90 18.47 0.22
CA ARG A 18 -20.25 17.60 -0.92
C ARG A 18 -19.10 16.64 -1.17
N ALA A 19 -19.44 15.35 -1.33
CA ALA A 19 -18.55 14.29 -1.76
C ALA A 19 -17.62 14.78 -2.90
N GLY A 20 -16.31 14.71 -2.64
CA GLY A 20 -15.31 15.18 -3.59
C GLY A 20 -15.33 14.31 -4.84
N LYS A 21 -15.74 14.86 -5.96
CA LYS A 21 -15.62 14.24 -7.28
C LYS A 21 -14.16 13.87 -7.52
N ILE A 22 -13.87 12.61 -7.84
CA ILE A 22 -12.55 12.17 -8.29
C ILE A 22 -12.10 13.09 -9.41
N ARG A 23 -11.09 13.92 -9.13
CA ARG A 23 -10.49 14.76 -10.14
C ARG A 23 -9.35 13.98 -10.80
N ARG A 24 -9.55 13.59 -12.04
CA ARG A 24 -8.44 13.22 -12.92
C ARG A 24 -7.50 14.42 -12.99
N ALA A 25 -6.25 14.26 -12.57
CA ALA A 25 -5.24 15.25 -12.88
C ALA A 25 -5.15 15.32 -14.41
N SER A 26 -5.67 16.40 -15.00
CA SER A 26 -5.69 16.56 -16.45
C SER A 26 -4.31 16.98 -16.94
N SER A 27 -3.37 16.05 -16.93
CA SER A 27 -2.29 16.07 -17.88
C SER A 27 -2.84 15.44 -19.15
N ARG A 28 -3.15 16.25 -20.15
CA ARG A 28 -3.34 15.80 -21.52
C ARG A 28 -2.09 14.97 -21.84
N ARG A 29 -2.23 13.65 -21.80
CA ARG A 29 -1.22 12.72 -22.26
C ARG A 29 -1.07 12.97 -23.75
N VAL A 30 -0.05 13.71 -24.14
CA VAL A 30 0.52 13.56 -25.47
C VAL A 30 1.20 12.20 -25.44
N VAL A 31 0.49 11.18 -25.91
CA VAL A 31 1.07 9.84 -26.15
C VAL A 31 2.08 10.07 -27.27
N PRO A 32 3.40 10.00 -27.02
CA PRO A 32 4.34 9.94 -28.14
C PRO A 32 4.03 8.66 -28.89
N ALA A 33 3.86 8.76 -30.20
CA ALA A 33 3.69 7.61 -31.08
C ALA A 33 4.85 6.65 -30.80
N ARG A 34 4.52 5.49 -30.30
CA ARG A 34 5.48 4.41 -29.95
C ARG A 34 6.08 3.95 -31.26
N ALA A 35 7.38 4.19 -31.44
CA ALA A 35 8.12 3.62 -32.57
C ALA A 35 8.02 2.09 -32.48
N SER A 36 7.41 1.49 -33.48
CA SER A 36 7.24 0.07 -33.64
C SER A 36 8.58 -0.59 -33.96
N SER A 37 9.18 -1.29 -32.99
CA SER A 37 10.12 -2.37 -33.28
C SER A 37 10.24 -3.30 -32.06
N GLY A 38 9.66 -4.47 -32.15
CA GLY A 38 9.70 -5.51 -31.15
C GLY A 38 8.28 -5.91 -30.72
N SER A 39 7.95 -7.19 -30.82
CA SER A 39 6.73 -7.78 -30.28
C SER A 39 6.60 -7.42 -28.80
N VAL A 40 5.82 -6.40 -28.50
CA VAL A 40 5.49 -6.04 -27.11
C VAL A 40 4.44 -7.06 -26.68
N ALA A 41 4.82 -7.99 -25.80
CA ALA A 41 3.86 -8.86 -25.14
C ALA A 41 2.73 -7.98 -24.54
N SER A 42 1.48 -8.42 -24.69
CA SER A 42 0.36 -7.74 -24.04
C SER A 42 0.61 -7.71 -22.53
N PRO A 43 0.28 -6.61 -21.85
CA PRO A 43 0.47 -6.54 -20.40
C PRO A 43 -0.28 -7.67 -19.70
N LEU A 44 0.29 -8.18 -18.60
CA LEU A 44 -0.30 -9.24 -17.76
C LEU A 44 -1.62 -8.83 -17.10
N GLY A 45 -2.04 -7.60 -17.29
CA GLY A 45 -3.21 -6.97 -16.67
C GLY A 45 -2.84 -5.73 -15.89
N ARG A 46 -3.81 -5.10 -15.28
CA ARG A 46 -3.64 -3.88 -14.50
C ARG A 46 -3.67 -4.17 -13.01
N VAL A 47 -2.76 -3.57 -12.24
CA VAL A 47 -2.73 -3.69 -10.78
C VAL A 47 -2.97 -2.32 -10.14
N LEU A 48 -3.89 -2.27 -9.17
CA LEU A 48 -4.12 -1.08 -8.35
C LEU A 48 -3.19 -1.10 -7.15
N VAL A 49 -2.40 -0.03 -6.97
CA VAL A 49 -1.53 0.17 -5.80
C VAL A 49 -2.02 1.36 -4.99
N LEU A 50 -2.49 1.12 -3.78
CA LEU A 50 -2.78 2.17 -2.82
C LEU A 50 -1.49 2.51 -2.05
N GLY A 51 -1.11 3.79 -2.08
CA GLY A 51 0.13 4.24 -1.43
C GLY A 51 1.41 4.10 -2.27
N GLY A 52 1.30 4.01 -3.61
CA GLY A 52 2.46 3.92 -4.52
C GLY A 52 3.41 5.12 -4.50
N THR A 53 3.01 6.25 -3.88
CA THR A 53 3.90 7.39 -3.66
C THR A 53 4.81 7.24 -2.44
N GLY A 54 4.58 6.23 -1.59
CA GLY A 54 5.36 5.94 -0.39
C GLY A 54 6.64 5.17 -0.68
N PHE A 55 7.49 5.02 0.36
CA PHE A 55 8.78 4.31 0.28
C PHE A 55 8.63 2.87 -0.23
N VAL A 56 7.78 2.08 0.40
CA VAL A 56 7.52 0.68 0.00
C VAL A 56 6.69 0.62 -1.28
N GLY A 57 5.60 1.39 -1.36
CA GLY A 57 4.69 1.34 -2.49
C GLY A 57 5.31 1.74 -3.82
N SER A 58 6.24 2.70 -3.82
CA SER A 58 6.96 3.09 -5.04
C SER A 58 7.85 1.98 -5.57
N ARG A 59 8.48 1.20 -4.68
CA ARG A 59 9.28 0.05 -5.07
C ARG A 59 8.41 -1.09 -5.60
N ILE A 60 7.25 -1.34 -4.99
CA ILE A 60 6.27 -2.30 -5.50
C ILE A 60 5.78 -1.90 -6.91
N CYS A 61 5.51 -0.61 -7.14
CA CYS A 61 5.14 -0.13 -8.48
C CYS A 61 6.23 -0.43 -9.52
N LEU A 62 7.52 -0.27 -9.17
CA LEU A 62 8.64 -0.60 -10.08
C LEU A 62 8.69 -2.09 -10.39
N GLU A 63 8.62 -2.94 -9.38
CA GLU A 63 8.66 -4.40 -9.55
C GLU A 63 7.46 -4.90 -10.39
N LEU A 64 6.25 -4.33 -10.20
CA LEU A 64 5.09 -4.63 -11.03
C LEU A 64 5.30 -4.26 -12.50
N LEU A 65 5.89 -3.06 -12.75
CA LEU A 65 6.24 -2.64 -14.11
C LEU A 65 7.31 -3.55 -14.73
N GLU A 66 8.26 -4.05 -13.94
CA GLU A 66 9.29 -5.00 -14.37
C GLU A 66 8.71 -6.37 -14.70
N ALA A 67 7.74 -6.81 -13.92
CA ALA A 67 6.99 -8.03 -14.16
C ALA A 67 6.03 -7.94 -15.36
N GLY A 68 5.82 -6.76 -15.96
CA GLY A 68 4.98 -6.57 -17.14
C GLY A 68 3.53 -6.18 -16.87
N TYR A 69 3.20 -5.75 -15.65
CA TYR A 69 1.87 -5.22 -15.34
C TYR A 69 1.74 -3.74 -15.70
N ASP A 70 0.54 -3.32 -16.07
CA ASP A 70 0.15 -1.93 -16.03
C ASP A 70 -0.18 -1.54 -14.58
N VAL A 71 0.29 -0.37 -14.13
CA VAL A 71 0.13 0.05 -12.72
C VAL A 71 -0.69 1.34 -12.64
N THR A 72 -1.76 1.30 -11.85
CA THR A 72 -2.48 2.50 -11.41
C THR A 72 -2.20 2.72 -9.92
N SER A 73 -1.84 3.92 -9.52
CA SER A 73 -1.61 4.25 -8.11
C SER A 73 -2.54 5.35 -7.62
N ILE A 74 -3.19 5.11 -6.48
CA ILE A 74 -4.00 6.12 -5.80
C ILE A 74 -3.24 6.65 -4.59
N SER A 75 -3.21 7.97 -4.48
CA SER A 75 -2.76 8.67 -3.28
C SER A 75 -3.45 10.03 -3.16
N ARG A 76 -3.43 10.61 -1.97
CA ARG A 76 -4.04 11.93 -1.72
C ARG A 76 -3.45 13.03 -2.60
N ARG A 77 -2.17 12.97 -2.90
CA ARG A 77 -1.47 13.94 -3.76
C ARG A 77 -1.51 13.58 -5.24
N GLY A 78 -1.61 12.30 -5.59
CA GLY A 78 -1.65 11.83 -6.98
C GLY A 78 -0.39 12.15 -7.79
N THR A 79 0.70 12.48 -7.12
CA THR A 79 1.96 12.82 -7.76
C THR A 79 3.02 11.76 -7.51
N PRO A 80 3.84 11.41 -8.50
CA PRO A 80 4.93 10.47 -8.30
C PRO A 80 5.93 10.97 -7.25
N PRO A 81 6.71 10.08 -6.62
CA PRO A 81 7.77 10.48 -5.70
C PRO A 81 8.72 11.49 -6.36
N SER A 82 9.08 12.54 -5.62
CA SER A 82 10.05 13.52 -6.10
C SER A 82 11.45 12.92 -6.07
N SER A 83 12.29 13.28 -7.04
CA SER A 83 13.70 12.84 -7.10
C SER A 83 14.56 13.44 -5.97
N GLY A 84 13.97 14.25 -5.09
CA GLY A 84 14.66 15.06 -4.09
C GLY A 84 14.65 14.54 -2.66
N ASP A 85 13.96 13.43 -2.39
CA ASP A 85 13.83 12.94 -1.01
C ASP A 85 15.08 12.19 -0.53
N GLY A 86 16.21 12.88 -0.51
CA GLY A 86 17.45 12.45 0.15
C GLY A 86 18.31 11.45 -0.61
N ASP A 87 17.98 11.11 -1.85
CA ASP A 87 18.73 10.13 -2.63
C ASP A 87 19.14 10.68 -4.00
N ALA A 88 20.36 11.21 -4.06
CA ALA A 88 20.95 11.83 -5.25
C ALA A 88 21.73 10.84 -6.15
N THR A 89 21.45 9.52 -6.06
CA THR A 89 22.12 8.57 -6.92
C THR A 89 21.54 8.57 -8.34
N PRO A 90 22.35 8.35 -9.41
CA PRO A 90 21.83 8.23 -10.77
C PRO A 90 20.77 7.14 -10.92
N ALA A 91 20.86 6.06 -10.15
CA ALA A 91 19.91 4.98 -10.15
C ALA A 91 18.53 5.40 -9.61
N SER A 92 18.48 6.26 -8.57
CA SER A 92 17.23 6.78 -8.04
C SER A 92 16.55 7.74 -9.01
N GLY A 93 17.31 8.57 -9.71
CA GLY A 93 16.80 9.46 -10.75
C GLY A 93 16.13 8.70 -11.90
N ASN A 94 16.75 7.61 -12.36
CA ASN A 94 16.19 6.77 -13.42
C ASN A 94 14.90 6.06 -12.98
N ARG A 95 14.81 5.59 -11.72
CA ARG A 95 13.61 4.99 -11.17
C ARG A 95 12.46 5.99 -11.06
N ALA A 96 12.73 7.18 -10.54
CA ALA A 96 11.73 8.23 -10.43
C ALA A 96 11.20 8.66 -11.81
N ALA A 97 12.06 8.74 -12.83
CA ALA A 97 11.67 9.02 -14.20
C ALA A 97 10.78 7.91 -14.77
N ARG A 98 11.14 6.64 -14.55
CA ARG A 98 10.35 5.48 -14.99
C ARG A 98 8.98 5.44 -14.31
N LEU A 99 8.91 5.65 -13.01
CA LEU A 99 7.63 5.74 -12.28
C LEU A 99 6.73 6.84 -12.84
N ARG A 100 7.28 8.05 -13.06
CA ARG A 100 6.50 9.17 -13.65
C ARG A 100 5.92 8.85 -15.02
N ALA A 101 6.71 8.14 -15.84
CA ALA A 101 6.32 7.86 -17.23
C ALA A 101 5.35 6.69 -17.36
N SER A 102 5.40 5.70 -16.45
CA SER A 102 4.76 4.39 -16.65
C SER A 102 3.60 4.10 -15.72
N VAL A 103 3.50 4.79 -14.57
CA VAL A 103 2.39 4.61 -13.62
C VAL A 103 1.28 5.62 -13.88
N ASP A 104 0.03 5.16 -13.89
CA ASP A 104 -1.16 6.04 -13.91
C ASP A 104 -1.43 6.56 -12.49
N TRP A 105 -1.00 7.80 -12.23
CA TRP A 105 -1.11 8.45 -10.93
C TRP A 105 -2.47 9.11 -10.77
N ARG A 106 -3.18 8.76 -9.70
CA ARG A 106 -4.51 9.28 -9.41
C ARG A 106 -4.60 9.92 -8.03
N VAL A 107 -5.36 11.01 -7.96
CA VAL A 107 -5.70 11.66 -6.69
C VAL A 107 -6.94 10.99 -6.13
N GLY A 108 -6.87 10.58 -4.86
CA GLY A 108 -8.02 10.04 -4.13
C GLY A 108 -7.68 9.75 -2.67
N ASP A 109 -8.67 9.84 -1.82
CA ASP A 109 -8.57 9.43 -0.42
C ASP A 109 -9.05 7.97 -0.30
N ALA A 110 -8.14 7.05 0.01
CA ALA A 110 -8.46 5.64 0.17
C ALA A 110 -9.38 5.35 1.36
N SER A 111 -9.56 6.30 2.28
CA SER A 111 -10.55 6.18 3.36
C SER A 111 -11.99 6.34 2.89
N GLU A 112 -12.19 6.88 1.69
CA GLU A 112 -13.50 6.97 1.06
C GLU A 112 -13.80 5.68 0.28
N PRO A 113 -14.90 4.95 0.58
CA PRO A 113 -15.18 3.64 -0.03
C PRO A 113 -15.23 3.64 -1.55
N GLU A 114 -15.73 4.74 -2.14
CA GLU A 114 -15.89 4.83 -3.60
C GLU A 114 -14.55 5.03 -4.33
N THR A 115 -13.50 5.53 -3.66
CA THR A 115 -12.23 5.86 -4.30
C THR A 115 -11.60 4.65 -5.00
N ALA A 116 -11.42 3.53 -4.30
CA ALA A 116 -10.88 2.31 -4.90
C ALA A 116 -11.89 1.65 -5.85
N ARG A 117 -13.17 1.66 -5.48
CA ARG A 117 -14.26 1.04 -6.26
C ARG A 117 -14.41 1.69 -7.64
N ASP A 118 -14.43 3.01 -7.72
CA ASP A 118 -14.59 3.72 -8.99
C ASP A 118 -13.42 3.46 -9.95
N VAL A 119 -12.20 3.34 -9.41
CA VAL A 119 -11.03 2.99 -10.22
C VAL A 119 -11.12 1.55 -10.71
N LEU A 120 -11.46 0.59 -9.83
CA LEU A 120 -11.54 -0.83 -10.20
C LEU A 120 -12.69 -1.11 -11.19
N ARG A 121 -13.79 -0.34 -11.14
CA ARG A 121 -14.88 -0.43 -12.12
C ARG A 121 -14.49 -0.05 -13.56
N GLU A 122 -13.38 0.62 -13.77
CA GLU A 122 -12.86 0.86 -15.12
C GLU A 122 -12.45 -0.45 -15.84
N GLY A 123 -12.30 -1.53 -15.10
CA GLY A 123 -12.00 -2.88 -15.60
C GLY A 123 -10.53 -3.12 -15.95
N GLY A 124 -10.21 -4.38 -16.26
CA GLY A 124 -8.86 -4.82 -16.62
C GLY A 124 -7.91 -4.95 -15.42
N TYR A 125 -8.40 -4.82 -14.19
CA TYR A 125 -7.61 -5.04 -12.99
C TYR A 125 -7.57 -6.53 -12.63
N VAL A 126 -6.37 -7.01 -12.37
CA VAL A 126 -6.11 -8.42 -12.01
C VAL A 126 -5.67 -8.57 -10.55
N GLY A 127 -5.55 -7.48 -9.81
CA GLY A 127 -5.21 -7.53 -8.39
C GLY A 127 -5.01 -6.15 -7.75
N VAL A 128 -4.90 -6.15 -6.43
CA VAL A 128 -4.75 -4.94 -5.61
C VAL A 128 -3.61 -5.10 -4.61
N VAL A 129 -2.79 -4.06 -4.48
CA VAL A 129 -1.75 -3.97 -3.45
C VAL A 129 -2.04 -2.78 -2.55
N HIS A 130 -2.11 -3.01 -1.25
CA HIS A 130 -2.28 -1.98 -0.23
C HIS A 130 -0.98 -1.75 0.54
N ALA A 131 -0.33 -0.63 0.26
CA ALA A 131 0.90 -0.17 0.90
C ALA A 131 0.73 1.18 1.61
N VAL A 132 -0.52 1.57 1.93
CA VAL A 132 -0.78 2.76 2.75
C VAL A 132 -0.51 2.44 4.21
N GLY A 133 0.15 3.35 4.89
CA GLY A 133 0.41 3.25 6.32
C GLY A 133 1.17 4.47 6.81
N MET A 134 1.11 4.71 8.11
CA MET A 134 1.96 5.66 8.82
C MET A 134 2.58 4.94 10.02
N LEU A 135 3.83 5.27 10.34
CA LEU A 135 4.49 4.74 11.53
C LEU A 135 4.25 5.64 12.74
N LEU A 136 4.30 6.96 12.55
CA LEU A 136 4.05 7.94 13.59
C LEU A 136 2.95 8.92 13.17
N ALA A 137 2.05 9.25 14.08
CA ALA A 137 0.99 10.25 13.87
C ALA A 137 1.51 11.69 14.08
N SER A 138 2.71 12.01 13.61
CA SER A 138 3.37 13.31 13.77
C SER A 138 4.25 13.62 12.57
N ASP A 139 4.79 14.84 12.51
CA ASP A 139 5.73 15.28 11.48
C ASP A 139 6.98 14.38 11.40
N LEU A 140 7.33 13.73 12.50
CA LEU A 140 8.42 12.74 12.54
C LEU A 140 8.15 11.51 11.68
N ASN A 141 6.91 11.27 11.26
CA ASN A 141 6.57 10.17 10.34
C ASN A 141 7.32 10.29 9.02
N ALA A 142 7.51 11.49 8.50
CA ALA A 142 8.25 11.71 7.27
C ALA A 142 9.69 11.19 7.35
N LEU A 143 10.32 11.36 8.50
CA LEU A 143 11.68 10.88 8.77
C LEU A 143 11.68 9.37 9.10
N ALA A 144 10.81 8.93 10.01
CA ALA A 144 10.79 7.56 10.51
C ALA A 144 10.34 6.54 9.45
N SER A 145 9.31 6.88 8.64
CA SER A 145 8.79 5.99 7.59
C SER A 145 9.62 6.02 6.30
N GLY A 146 10.55 6.95 6.17
CA GLY A 146 11.31 7.17 4.94
C GLY A 146 10.47 7.60 3.73
N SER A 147 9.19 7.93 3.92
CA SER A 147 8.25 8.26 2.84
C SER A 147 8.17 9.75 2.53
N GLY A 148 8.73 10.63 3.37
CA GLY A 148 8.52 12.08 3.28
C GLY A 148 7.05 12.50 3.49
N SER A 149 6.17 11.59 3.92
CA SER A 149 4.75 11.84 4.09
C SER A 149 4.44 12.37 5.49
N ILE A 150 3.77 13.51 5.55
CA ILE A 150 3.24 14.08 6.80
C ILE A 150 1.78 13.64 6.90
N PRO A 151 1.37 13.00 8.02
CA PRO A 151 -0.03 12.67 8.25
C PRO A 151 -0.90 13.93 8.36
N ASP A 152 -2.18 13.84 8.00
CA ASP A 152 -3.13 14.91 8.23
C ASP A 152 -3.38 15.06 9.74
N ALA A 153 -3.85 16.24 10.18
CA ALA A 153 -4.08 16.53 11.60
C ALA A 153 -5.12 15.59 12.26
N ASP A 154 -6.01 15.01 11.47
CA ASP A 154 -7.04 14.04 11.88
C ASP A 154 -6.69 12.58 11.51
N ALA A 155 -5.44 12.31 11.10
CA ALA A 155 -5.00 10.98 10.76
C ALA A 155 -4.89 10.10 12.01
N THR A 156 -5.66 9.02 12.04
CA THR A 156 -5.55 7.95 13.04
C THR A 156 -5.02 6.68 12.39
N TYR A 157 -4.40 5.79 13.18
CA TYR A 157 -3.96 4.49 12.68
C TYR A 157 -5.11 3.67 12.10
N ASP A 158 -6.27 3.75 12.75
CA ASP A 158 -7.49 3.10 12.29
C ASP A 158 -7.90 3.59 10.89
N ARG A 159 -8.03 4.91 10.72
CA ARG A 159 -8.44 5.50 9.43
C ARG A 159 -7.44 5.21 8.32
N VAL A 160 -6.14 5.46 8.59
CA VAL A 160 -5.08 5.35 7.57
C VAL A 160 -4.76 3.90 7.21
N THR A 161 -4.93 2.94 8.14
CA THR A 161 -4.58 1.53 7.92
C THR A 161 -5.81 0.67 7.73
N ARG A 162 -6.69 0.56 8.75
CA ARG A 162 -7.82 -0.37 8.71
C ARG A 162 -8.88 0.06 7.71
N VAL A 163 -9.36 1.29 7.80
CA VAL A 163 -10.44 1.76 6.92
C VAL A 163 -10.00 1.71 5.46
N THR A 164 -8.81 2.20 5.12
CA THR A 164 -8.31 2.21 3.74
C THR A 164 -8.12 0.80 3.18
N ALA A 165 -7.60 -0.14 3.99
CA ALA A 165 -7.38 -1.52 3.55
C ALA A 165 -8.69 -2.30 3.40
N CYS A 166 -9.63 -2.14 4.33
CA CYS A 166 -10.94 -2.78 4.24
C CYS A 166 -11.74 -2.26 3.04
N ASN A 167 -11.76 -0.95 2.79
CA ASN A 167 -12.41 -0.37 1.60
C ASN A 167 -11.82 -0.93 0.31
N ALA A 168 -10.49 -1.04 0.23
CA ALA A 168 -9.81 -1.59 -0.94
C ALA A 168 -10.09 -3.10 -1.12
N ALA A 169 -10.12 -3.87 -0.03
CA ALA A 169 -10.45 -5.30 -0.07
C ALA A 169 -11.90 -5.52 -0.52
N ASP A 170 -12.85 -4.78 0.04
CA ASP A 170 -14.27 -4.88 -0.35
C ASP A 170 -14.48 -4.44 -1.81
N ALA A 171 -13.75 -3.42 -2.29
CA ALA A 171 -13.78 -3.01 -3.69
C ALA A 171 -13.17 -4.07 -4.61
N ALA A 172 -12.10 -4.75 -4.19
CA ALA A 172 -11.49 -5.85 -4.95
C ALA A 172 -12.46 -7.02 -5.11
N VAL A 173 -13.15 -7.44 -4.03
CA VAL A 173 -14.17 -8.50 -4.07
C VAL A 173 -15.28 -8.16 -5.07
N GLN A 174 -15.67 -6.88 -5.16
CA GLN A 174 -16.82 -6.45 -5.98
C GLN A 174 -16.48 -6.20 -7.45
N CYS A 175 -15.25 -5.79 -7.75
CA CYS A 175 -14.92 -5.20 -9.04
C CYS A 175 -13.79 -5.90 -9.79
N VAL A 176 -12.95 -6.73 -9.13
CA VAL A 176 -11.87 -7.43 -9.81
C VAL A 176 -12.38 -8.79 -10.28
N SER A 177 -12.40 -8.98 -11.59
CA SER A 177 -12.71 -10.27 -12.20
C SER A 177 -11.44 -10.82 -12.84
N ILE A 178 -11.08 -12.04 -12.48
CA ILE A 178 -9.98 -12.77 -13.12
C ILE A 178 -10.60 -13.67 -14.17
N ASP A 179 -10.20 -13.47 -15.43
CA ASP A 179 -10.66 -14.33 -16.50
C ASP A 179 -10.25 -15.78 -16.22
N ALA A 180 -11.22 -16.66 -16.15
CA ALA A 180 -11.02 -18.11 -15.95
C ALA A 180 -10.43 -18.76 -17.21
N ALA A 181 -9.37 -18.19 -17.78
CA ALA A 181 -8.78 -18.65 -19.05
C ALA A 181 -8.21 -20.08 -19.01
N ALA A 182 -8.17 -20.72 -17.83
CA ALA A 182 -7.66 -22.08 -17.64
C ALA A 182 -8.70 -23.07 -17.08
N GLY A 183 -9.87 -22.60 -16.64
CA GLY A 183 -10.99 -23.44 -16.19
C GLY A 183 -12.06 -23.49 -17.26
N GLY A 184 -12.62 -24.67 -17.57
CA GLY A 184 -13.71 -24.79 -18.55
C GLY A 184 -14.88 -23.84 -18.22
N ALA A 185 -15.80 -23.69 -19.15
CA ALA A 185 -16.91 -22.74 -19.12
C ALA A 185 -17.82 -22.77 -17.86
N ASP A 186 -17.65 -23.77 -16.98
CA ASP A 186 -18.44 -23.98 -15.77
C ASP A 186 -17.63 -23.75 -14.47
N ALA A 187 -16.37 -23.28 -14.54
CA ALA A 187 -15.57 -23.03 -13.34
C ALA A 187 -15.83 -21.63 -12.78
N ASP A 188 -16.07 -21.55 -11.48
CA ASP A 188 -16.12 -20.25 -10.79
C ASP A 188 -14.79 -19.49 -10.98
N PRO A 189 -14.82 -18.19 -11.25
CA PRO A 189 -13.60 -17.41 -11.40
C PRO A 189 -12.78 -17.47 -10.11
N PRO A 190 -11.45 -17.58 -10.21
CA PRO A 190 -10.61 -17.62 -9.02
C PRO A 190 -10.73 -16.30 -8.23
N PRO A 191 -10.62 -16.37 -6.89
CA PRO A 191 -10.71 -15.17 -6.07
C PRO A 191 -9.58 -14.18 -6.39
N PRO A 192 -9.89 -12.87 -6.48
CA PRO A 192 -8.90 -11.87 -6.85
C PRO A 192 -7.77 -11.75 -5.82
N PRO A 193 -6.50 -11.61 -6.26
CA PRO A 193 -5.38 -11.43 -5.38
C PRO A 193 -5.38 -10.05 -4.72
N PHE A 194 -5.10 -10.05 -3.42
CA PHE A 194 -4.97 -8.85 -2.61
C PHE A 194 -3.73 -8.96 -1.72
N VAL A 195 -2.82 -7.99 -1.82
CA VAL A 195 -1.60 -7.96 -1.03
C VAL A 195 -1.61 -6.78 -0.07
N PHE A 196 -1.42 -7.06 1.21
CA PHE A 196 -1.37 -6.05 2.28
C PHE A 196 0.01 -5.98 2.93
N VAL A 197 0.55 -4.78 3.09
CA VAL A 197 1.78 -4.57 3.85
C VAL A 197 1.43 -4.36 5.32
N SER A 198 1.64 -5.39 6.13
CA SER A 198 1.40 -5.40 7.58
C SER A 198 2.67 -5.02 8.36
N ALA A 199 2.90 -5.64 9.52
CA ALA A 199 4.07 -5.46 10.36
C ALA A 199 4.38 -6.76 11.11
N ALA A 200 5.66 -7.04 11.37
CA ALA A 200 6.09 -8.23 12.10
C ALA A 200 5.55 -8.25 13.53
N GLU A 201 5.49 -7.08 14.13
CA GLU A 201 5.01 -6.86 15.50
C GLU A 201 3.51 -7.16 15.67
N ALA A 202 2.74 -7.25 14.56
CA ALA A 202 1.33 -7.64 14.61
C ALA A 202 1.10 -9.05 15.19
N ARG A 203 2.14 -9.89 15.22
CA ARG A 203 2.11 -11.24 15.84
C ARG A 203 2.19 -11.24 17.36
N TRP A 204 2.55 -10.10 18.00
CA TRP A 204 2.69 -10.04 19.45
C TRP A 204 1.34 -10.31 20.13
N ASP A 205 1.36 -11.16 21.14
CA ASP A 205 0.21 -11.56 21.96
C ASP A 205 0.13 -10.77 23.30
N PHE A 206 0.98 -9.77 23.46
CA PHE A 206 1.05 -8.87 24.62
C PHE A 206 0.85 -7.42 24.19
N ALA A 207 0.51 -6.56 25.15
CA ALA A 207 0.34 -5.14 24.91
C ALA A 207 1.66 -4.46 24.53
N ALA A 208 1.62 -3.63 23.50
CA ALA A 208 2.81 -2.89 23.08
C ALA A 208 3.27 -1.90 24.16
N PRO A 209 4.57 -1.59 24.25
CA PRO A 209 5.12 -0.74 25.31
C PRO A 209 4.70 0.74 25.23
N PHE A 210 4.09 1.13 24.12
CA PHE A 210 3.66 2.51 23.86
C PHE A 210 2.25 2.52 23.27
N ASP A 211 1.41 3.44 23.69
CA ASP A 211 0.01 3.56 23.24
C ASP A 211 -0.10 3.70 21.70
N TRP A 212 0.73 4.56 21.10
CA TRP A 212 0.74 4.72 19.64
C TRP A 212 1.08 3.44 18.88
N LEU A 213 1.96 2.62 19.45
CA LEU A 213 2.34 1.33 18.84
C LEU A 213 1.21 0.33 18.99
N GLU A 214 0.52 0.30 20.13
CA GLU A 214 -0.65 -0.55 20.33
C GLU A 214 -1.77 -0.19 19.35
N GLU A 215 -2.10 1.11 19.20
CA GLU A 215 -3.09 1.58 18.22
C GLU A 215 -2.70 1.17 16.79
N TYR A 216 -1.43 1.31 16.43
CA TYR A 216 -0.91 0.87 15.14
C TYR A 216 -1.10 -0.63 14.92
N LEU A 217 -0.75 -1.46 15.91
CA LEU A 217 -0.86 -2.90 15.84
C LEU A 217 -2.31 -3.38 15.85
N VAL A 218 -3.19 -2.74 16.63
CA VAL A 218 -4.63 -3.01 16.62
C VAL A 218 -5.20 -2.80 15.22
N ALA A 219 -4.85 -1.69 14.55
CA ALA A 219 -5.30 -1.42 13.19
C ALA A 219 -4.77 -2.49 12.20
N LYS A 220 -3.50 -2.91 12.31
CA LYS A 220 -2.92 -3.97 11.46
C LYS A 220 -3.60 -5.32 11.67
N ARG A 221 -3.76 -5.75 12.93
CA ARG A 221 -4.43 -7.01 13.30
C ARG A 221 -5.88 -7.05 12.80
N ALA A 222 -6.59 -5.94 12.87
CA ALA A 222 -7.97 -5.85 12.37
C ALA A 222 -8.06 -6.08 10.85
N VAL A 223 -7.10 -5.55 10.07
CA VAL A 223 -7.02 -5.83 8.63
C VAL A 223 -6.71 -7.30 8.39
N GLU A 224 -5.71 -7.87 9.05
CA GLU A 224 -5.34 -9.28 8.90
C GLU A 224 -6.52 -10.21 9.22
N SER A 225 -7.27 -9.93 10.29
CA SER A 225 -8.48 -10.67 10.63
C SER A 225 -9.55 -10.58 9.54
N ARG A 226 -9.79 -9.39 8.98
CA ARG A 226 -10.73 -9.22 7.86
C ARG A 226 -10.29 -10.00 6.62
N LEU A 227 -9.00 -9.95 6.28
CA LEU A 227 -8.44 -10.68 5.14
C LEU A 227 -8.49 -12.20 5.35
N THR A 228 -8.29 -12.68 6.58
CA THR A 228 -8.45 -14.09 6.93
C THR A 228 -9.88 -14.55 6.65
N THR A 229 -10.88 -13.81 7.12
CA THR A 229 -12.29 -14.12 6.84
C THR A 229 -12.59 -14.16 5.34
N LEU A 230 -12.09 -13.19 4.56
CA LEU A 230 -12.30 -13.15 3.11
C LEU A 230 -11.60 -14.32 2.38
N ASN A 231 -10.45 -14.80 2.89
CA ASN A 231 -9.78 -16.00 2.40
C ASN A 231 -10.59 -17.27 2.70
N GLU A 232 -11.12 -17.40 3.92
CA GLU A 232 -11.95 -18.53 4.35
C GLU A 232 -13.25 -18.61 3.55
N GLU A 233 -13.85 -17.45 3.24
CA GLU A 233 -15.02 -17.33 2.38
C GLU A 233 -14.71 -17.50 0.88
N ASN A 234 -13.45 -17.70 0.50
CA ASN A 234 -12.95 -17.75 -0.89
C ASN A 234 -13.35 -16.53 -1.74
N LYS A 235 -13.51 -15.36 -1.10
CA LYS A 235 -13.85 -14.09 -1.76
C LYS A 235 -12.64 -13.32 -2.23
N LEU A 236 -11.49 -13.51 -1.56
CA LEU A 236 -10.19 -12.98 -1.94
C LEU A 236 -9.12 -14.07 -1.83
N ARG A 237 -8.06 -13.92 -2.60
CA ARG A 237 -6.78 -14.57 -2.37
C ARG A 237 -5.84 -13.54 -1.73
N ALA A 238 -6.04 -13.31 -0.44
CA ALA A 238 -5.33 -12.28 0.29
C ALA A 238 -4.05 -12.82 0.93
N SER A 239 -2.97 -12.04 0.79
CA SER A 239 -1.70 -12.26 1.47
C SER A 239 -1.31 -10.99 2.23
N TRP A 240 -0.74 -11.14 3.41
CA TRP A 240 -0.19 -10.00 4.16
C TRP A 240 1.25 -10.25 4.57
N LEU A 241 2.09 -9.29 4.17
CA LEU A 241 3.51 -9.33 4.45
C LEU A 241 3.76 -8.67 5.80
N ARG A 242 4.48 -9.36 6.67
CA ARG A 242 4.87 -8.88 8.01
C ARG A 242 6.36 -8.50 8.05
N PRO A 243 6.75 -7.39 7.41
CA PRO A 243 8.11 -6.88 7.56
C PRO A 243 8.31 -6.33 8.97
N SER A 244 9.52 -6.49 9.48
CA SER A 244 10.05 -5.70 10.59
C SER A 244 10.57 -4.36 10.05
N LEU A 245 11.75 -3.92 10.45
CA LEU A 245 12.37 -2.73 9.89
C LEU A 245 12.65 -2.90 8.38
N VAL A 246 12.03 -2.04 7.56
CA VAL A 246 12.27 -2.01 6.11
C VAL A 246 13.33 -0.96 5.78
N TYR A 247 14.36 -1.34 5.05
CA TYR A 247 15.48 -0.47 4.73
C TYR A 247 15.91 -0.55 3.27
N THR A 248 16.76 0.41 2.87
CA THR A 248 17.48 0.40 1.60
C THR A 248 18.95 0.80 1.84
N PHE A 249 19.85 0.23 1.07
CA PHE A 249 21.25 0.65 1.07
C PHE A 249 21.47 2.04 0.46
N GLU A 250 20.50 2.56 -0.25
CA GLU A 250 20.51 3.88 -0.86
C GLU A 250 20.40 5.02 0.18
N LYS A 251 19.93 4.70 1.40
CA LYS A 251 19.83 5.66 2.53
C LYS A 251 20.80 5.26 3.66
N PRO A 252 22.10 5.60 3.55
CA PRO A 252 23.10 5.14 4.51
C PRO A 252 22.86 5.62 5.94
N ALA A 253 22.12 6.70 6.13
CA ALA A 253 21.75 7.20 7.46
C ALA A 253 20.89 6.20 8.27
N ALA A 254 20.19 5.27 7.63
CA ALA A 254 19.41 4.23 8.29
C ALA A 254 20.25 3.01 8.71
N LEU A 255 21.45 2.84 8.17
CA LEU A 255 22.28 1.64 8.39
C LEU A 255 22.66 1.38 9.85
N PRO A 256 22.94 2.39 10.71
CA PRO A 256 23.19 2.13 12.12
C PRO A 256 22.00 1.47 12.84
N ALA A 257 20.77 1.91 12.54
CA ALA A 257 19.55 1.28 13.08
C ALA A 257 19.38 -0.15 12.56
N VAL A 258 19.61 -0.37 11.25
CA VAL A 258 19.56 -1.70 10.64
C VAL A 258 20.59 -2.63 11.33
N PHE A 259 21.81 -2.17 11.55
CA PHE A 259 22.83 -2.95 12.23
C PHE A 259 22.42 -3.31 13.66
N ALA A 260 21.84 -2.37 14.40
CA ALA A 260 21.33 -2.62 15.75
C ALA A 260 20.24 -3.70 15.76
N PHE A 261 19.32 -3.68 14.78
CA PHE A 261 18.29 -4.72 14.62
C PHE A 261 18.89 -6.08 14.25
N VAL A 262 19.83 -6.13 13.32
CA VAL A 262 20.52 -7.38 12.94
C VAL A 262 21.25 -7.97 14.14
N LEU A 263 21.99 -7.15 14.90
CA LEU A 263 22.71 -7.62 16.08
C LEU A 263 21.74 -8.06 17.18
N GLY A 264 20.71 -7.28 17.45
CA GLY A 264 19.68 -7.62 18.45
C GLY A 264 19.00 -8.95 18.14
N ASN A 265 18.65 -9.19 16.87
CA ASN A 265 18.09 -10.45 16.42
C ASN A 265 19.13 -11.61 16.57
N ALA A 266 20.38 -11.38 16.18
CA ALA A 266 21.44 -12.39 16.26
C ALA A 266 21.78 -12.84 17.69
N VAL A 267 21.66 -11.94 18.68
CA VAL A 267 21.84 -12.27 20.12
C VAL A 267 20.55 -12.70 20.80
N GLY A 268 19.46 -12.83 20.05
CA GLY A 268 18.18 -13.32 20.57
C GLY A 268 17.44 -12.33 21.46
N ILE A 269 17.63 -11.03 21.25
CA ILE A 269 16.81 -10.02 21.95
C ILE A 269 15.35 -10.27 21.57
N PRO A 270 14.48 -10.54 22.53
CA PRO A 270 13.06 -10.77 22.22
C PRO A 270 12.48 -9.54 21.52
N PHE A 271 11.56 -9.77 20.58
CA PHE A 271 10.82 -8.76 19.83
C PHE A 271 11.61 -8.00 18.75
N VAL A 272 12.90 -8.33 18.57
CA VAL A 272 13.70 -7.77 17.48
C VAL A 272 13.73 -8.75 16.31
N ASP A 273 12.94 -8.47 15.30
CA ASP A 273 12.88 -9.27 14.09
C ASP A 273 13.96 -8.84 13.08
N ARG A 274 14.29 -9.76 12.18
CA ARG A 274 15.27 -9.50 11.13
C ARG A 274 14.77 -8.43 10.17
N PRO A 275 15.56 -7.36 9.92
CA PRO A 275 15.20 -6.32 8.96
C PRO A 275 15.17 -6.88 7.54
N VAL A 276 14.30 -6.32 6.70
CA VAL A 276 14.13 -6.71 5.30
C VAL A 276 14.44 -5.54 4.37
N THR A 277 15.07 -5.82 3.22
CA THR A 277 15.25 -4.77 2.22
C THR A 277 13.93 -4.43 1.53
N VAL A 278 13.78 -3.17 1.14
CA VAL A 278 12.59 -2.75 0.40
C VAL A 278 12.43 -3.49 -0.93
N ASP A 279 13.54 -3.90 -1.55
CA ASP A 279 13.53 -4.68 -2.80
C ASP A 279 13.02 -6.12 -2.57
N THR A 280 13.49 -6.79 -1.51
CA THR A 280 12.98 -8.12 -1.14
C THR A 280 11.48 -8.07 -0.84
N LEU A 281 11.05 -7.07 -0.05
CA LEU A 281 9.64 -6.88 0.26
C LEU A 281 8.79 -6.63 -1.00
N ALA A 282 9.26 -5.80 -1.92
CA ALA A 282 8.55 -5.48 -3.16
C ALA A 282 8.45 -6.70 -4.08
N ARG A 283 9.54 -7.45 -4.28
CA ARG A 283 9.50 -8.70 -5.05
C ARG A 283 8.56 -9.73 -4.43
N ALA A 284 8.63 -9.92 -3.11
CA ALA A 284 7.70 -10.81 -2.41
C ALA A 284 6.25 -10.40 -2.61
N ALA A 285 5.94 -9.11 -2.57
CA ALA A 285 4.59 -8.59 -2.81
C ALA A 285 4.10 -8.91 -4.23
N VAL A 286 4.94 -8.71 -5.25
CA VAL A 286 4.60 -9.00 -6.65
C VAL A 286 4.45 -10.51 -6.88
N ARG A 287 5.32 -11.33 -6.29
CA ARG A 287 5.20 -12.79 -6.35
C ARG A 287 3.94 -13.28 -5.66
N ALA A 288 3.60 -12.77 -4.47
CA ALA A 288 2.36 -13.12 -3.78
C ALA A 288 1.11 -12.73 -4.58
N LEU A 289 1.18 -11.64 -5.36
CA LEU A 289 0.11 -11.23 -6.25
C LEU A 289 -0.05 -12.21 -7.44
N SER A 290 1.06 -12.65 -8.04
CA SER A 290 1.07 -13.46 -9.26
C SER A 290 0.92 -14.97 -9.03
N ASP A 291 1.38 -15.48 -7.88
CA ASP A 291 1.29 -16.89 -7.54
C ASP A 291 -0.14 -17.25 -7.10
N GLY A 292 -0.76 -18.19 -7.82
CA GLY A 292 -2.14 -18.63 -7.59
C GLY A 292 -2.38 -19.27 -6.22
N GLU A 293 -1.35 -19.81 -5.59
CA GLU A 293 -1.45 -20.55 -4.33
C GLU A 293 -1.13 -19.71 -3.09
N THR A 294 -0.37 -18.62 -3.25
CA THR A 294 0.06 -17.80 -2.10
C THR A 294 -1.11 -17.05 -1.48
N ARG A 295 -1.36 -17.35 -0.20
CA ARG A 295 -2.36 -16.66 0.65
C ARG A 295 -1.96 -16.71 2.13
N GLY A 296 -2.50 -15.80 2.92
CA GLY A 296 -2.25 -15.74 4.36
C GLY A 296 -1.03 -14.91 4.75
N CYS A 297 -0.47 -15.22 5.91
CA CYS A 297 0.65 -14.49 6.50
C CYS A 297 1.99 -14.86 5.83
N LEU A 298 2.73 -13.84 5.43
CA LEU A 298 4.09 -13.96 4.91
C LEU A 298 5.05 -13.28 5.89
N ASP A 299 5.74 -14.10 6.68
CA ASP A 299 6.82 -13.68 7.58
C ASP A 299 8.12 -13.40 6.80
N TYR A 300 9.19 -13.09 7.53
CA TYR A 300 10.50 -12.80 6.93
C TYR A 300 10.97 -13.92 6.00
N GLU A 301 10.89 -15.19 6.45
CA GLU A 301 11.40 -16.32 5.68
C GLU A 301 10.54 -16.60 4.43
N ALA A 302 9.23 -16.48 4.56
CA ALA A 302 8.31 -16.61 3.43
C ALA A 302 8.55 -15.51 2.39
N MET A 303 8.76 -14.27 2.84
CA MET A 303 9.10 -13.15 1.94
C MET A 303 10.43 -13.38 1.22
N GLU A 304 11.47 -13.85 1.92
CA GLU A 304 12.75 -14.17 1.28
C GLU A 304 12.62 -15.30 0.26
N ARG A 305 11.90 -16.37 0.60
CA ARG A 305 11.66 -17.48 -0.35
C ARG A 305 10.98 -16.99 -1.61
N LEU A 306 9.87 -16.23 -1.47
CA LEU A 306 9.13 -15.70 -2.62
C LEU A 306 9.97 -14.75 -3.47
N ALA A 307 10.73 -13.84 -2.84
CA ALA A 307 11.56 -12.86 -3.53
C ALA A 307 12.70 -13.49 -4.34
N ASN A 308 13.13 -14.70 -3.98
CA ASN A 308 14.24 -15.42 -4.62
C ASN A 308 13.77 -16.53 -5.57
N LEU A 309 12.47 -16.71 -5.78
CA LEU A 309 11.96 -17.58 -6.83
C LEU A 309 12.37 -17.03 -8.21
N PRO A 310 12.73 -17.91 -9.15
CA PRO A 310 13.16 -17.54 -10.50
C PRO A 310 12.07 -16.84 -11.32
#